data_814852fe0eed72d7383dd02e7f3a9309
#
_entry.id   814852fe0eed72d7383dd02e7f3a9309
#
_cell.length_a   1.000
_cell.length_b   1.000
_cell.length_c   1.000
_cell.angle_alpha   90.00
_cell.angle_beta   90.00
_cell.angle_gamma   90.00
#
_symmetry.space_group_name_H-M   'P 1'
#
loop_
_entity.id
_entity.type
_entity.pdbx_description
1 polymer ?
#
loop_
_entity_poly.entity_id
_entity_poly.type
_entity_poly.pdbx_seq_one_letter_code
_entity_poly.pdbx_strand_id
1 'polypeptide(L)'
;MRGGKRLNRDALSLRGLYEWVQVLVCAVTATVLLFTFAARVVLVSGPSMRETLQHRDCLLVMNAHLCGGFEAGDIVIIRKESFKDGEPIVKRVIATEGQTVDIDFVSGAVYVDGELLEEDYINEPTYVEEGTEFPLTVPEGSIFVMGDNRNHSSDSRSSDLGTVDTRYVIGKAVFLLFPGADEATGQRDFGRIGPIAGID
;
A
#
# COMPACT_ATOMS: atom_id res chain seq x y z
N MET A 1 -59.70 -32.84 -13.89
CA MET A 1 -58.95 -32.27 -12.76
C MET A 1 -57.43 -32.47 -12.94
N ARG A 2 -56.77 -31.73 -13.82
CA ARG A 2 -55.29 -31.81 -14.03
C ARG A 2 -54.58 -30.45 -14.06
N GLY A 3 -55.27 -29.33 -13.80
CA GLY A 3 -54.68 -28.00 -13.92
C GLY A 3 -53.99 -27.40 -12.68
N GLY A 4 -54.31 -27.90 -11.48
CA GLY A 4 -53.83 -27.25 -10.24
C GLY A 4 -52.40 -27.54 -9.79
N LYS A 5 -51.79 -28.64 -10.27
CA LYS A 5 -50.44 -29.04 -9.88
C LYS A 5 -49.32 -28.37 -10.68
N ARG A 6 -49.55 -27.90 -11.91
CA ARG A 6 -48.54 -27.16 -12.72
C ARG A 6 -48.36 -25.74 -12.25
N LEU A 7 -49.42 -24.99 -11.99
CA LEU A 7 -49.34 -23.60 -11.50
C LEU A 7 -48.55 -23.45 -10.18
N ASN A 8 -48.61 -24.45 -9.33
CA ASN A 8 -47.90 -24.39 -8.05
C ASN A 8 -46.39 -24.71 -8.21
N ARG A 9 -45.96 -25.51 -9.20
CA ARG A 9 -44.56 -25.75 -9.51
C ARG A 9 -43.89 -24.55 -10.15
N ASP A 10 -44.56 -23.85 -11.05
CA ASP A 10 -44.02 -22.70 -11.77
C ASP A 10 -43.92 -21.50 -10.79
N ALA A 11 -44.86 -21.32 -9.88
CA ALA A 11 -44.78 -20.30 -8.83
C ALA A 11 -43.67 -20.54 -7.83
N LEU A 12 -43.40 -21.80 -7.46
CA LEU A 12 -42.27 -22.20 -6.62
C LEU A 12 -40.93 -22.01 -7.32
N SER A 13 -40.84 -22.27 -8.63
CA SER A 13 -39.62 -22.05 -9.43
C SER A 13 -39.31 -20.56 -9.61
N LEU A 14 -40.32 -19.74 -9.85
CA LEU A 14 -40.19 -18.28 -9.97
C LEU A 14 -39.78 -17.62 -8.63
N ARG A 15 -40.32 -18.11 -7.52
CA ARG A 15 -39.93 -17.64 -6.20
C ARG A 15 -38.46 -18.01 -5.88
N GLY A 16 -38.07 -19.23 -6.18
CA GLY A 16 -36.67 -19.64 -6.04
C GLY A 16 -35.71 -18.82 -6.91
N LEU A 17 -36.11 -18.54 -8.16
CA LEU A 17 -35.32 -17.68 -9.06
C LEU A 17 -35.19 -16.25 -8.48
N TYR A 18 -36.27 -15.67 -7.96
CA TYR A 18 -36.25 -14.36 -7.33
C TYR A 18 -35.32 -14.29 -6.11
N GLU A 19 -35.35 -15.32 -5.25
CA GLU A 19 -34.49 -15.42 -4.07
C GLU A 19 -33.01 -15.47 -4.48
N TRP A 20 -32.67 -16.26 -5.51
CA TRP A 20 -31.30 -16.31 -6.08
C TRP A 20 -30.85 -14.99 -6.66
N VAL A 21 -31.71 -14.30 -7.42
CA VAL A 21 -31.39 -13.00 -7.99
C VAL A 21 -31.16 -11.97 -6.88
N GLN A 22 -31.99 -11.98 -5.84
CA GLN A 22 -31.83 -11.10 -4.69
C GLN A 22 -30.49 -11.32 -3.97
N VAL A 23 -30.13 -12.58 -3.72
CA VAL A 23 -28.82 -12.91 -3.10
C VAL A 23 -27.67 -12.43 -3.99
N LEU A 24 -27.76 -12.64 -5.32
CA LEU A 24 -26.74 -12.18 -6.26
C LEU A 24 -26.61 -10.65 -6.24
N VAL A 25 -27.72 -9.93 -6.28
CA VAL A 25 -27.72 -8.44 -6.22
C VAL A 25 -27.11 -7.97 -4.91
N CYS A 26 -27.49 -8.55 -3.78
CA CYS A 26 -26.92 -8.19 -2.48
C CYS A 26 -25.41 -8.46 -2.42
N ALA A 27 -24.96 -9.62 -2.93
CA ALA A 27 -23.54 -9.96 -2.97
C ALA A 27 -22.72 -9.00 -3.85
N VAL A 28 -23.22 -8.71 -5.06
CA VAL A 28 -22.57 -7.74 -5.96
C VAL A 28 -22.52 -6.35 -5.33
N THR A 29 -23.63 -5.90 -4.76
CA THR A 29 -23.69 -4.59 -4.08
C THR A 29 -22.70 -4.52 -2.92
N ALA A 30 -22.68 -5.53 -2.06
CA ALA A 30 -21.73 -5.60 -0.93
C ALA A 30 -20.27 -5.59 -1.41
N THR A 31 -19.96 -6.34 -2.48
CA THR A 31 -18.62 -6.38 -3.08
C THR A 31 -18.22 -5.00 -3.63
N VAL A 32 -19.14 -4.35 -4.37
CA VAL A 32 -18.88 -3.01 -4.92
C VAL A 32 -18.63 -2.00 -3.78
N LEU A 33 -19.46 -2.02 -2.74
CA LEU A 33 -19.29 -1.13 -1.59
C LEU A 33 -17.94 -1.39 -0.88
N LEU A 34 -17.57 -2.66 -0.67
CA LEU A 34 -16.30 -3.03 -0.05
C LEU A 34 -15.12 -2.44 -0.83
N PHE A 35 -15.04 -2.72 -2.14
CA PHE A 35 -13.92 -2.25 -2.98
C PHE A 35 -13.97 -0.75 -3.29
N THR A 36 -15.10 -0.09 -3.13
CA THR A 36 -15.20 1.36 -3.28
C THR A 36 -14.72 2.11 -2.04
N PHE A 37 -15.09 1.63 -0.85
CA PHE A 37 -14.89 2.38 0.39
C PHE A 37 -13.83 1.79 1.33
N ALA A 38 -13.62 0.48 1.34
CA ALA A 38 -12.75 -0.16 2.32
C ALA A 38 -11.38 -0.55 1.78
N ALA A 39 -11.30 -1.09 0.57
CA ALA A 39 -10.06 -1.62 0.04
C ALA A 39 -9.92 -1.39 -1.46
N ARG A 40 -8.69 -1.40 -1.94
CA ARG A 40 -8.34 -1.31 -3.37
C ARG A 40 -7.29 -2.33 -3.72
N VAL A 41 -7.26 -2.73 -4.99
CA VAL A 41 -6.19 -3.55 -5.53
C VAL A 41 -5.25 -2.65 -6.32
N VAL A 42 -3.96 -2.69 -5.99
CA VAL A 42 -2.92 -1.85 -6.62
C VAL A 42 -1.80 -2.75 -7.12
N LEU A 43 -1.30 -2.46 -8.33
CA LEU A 43 -0.11 -3.10 -8.88
C LEU A 43 1.11 -2.23 -8.61
N VAL A 44 2.16 -2.83 -8.06
CA VAL A 44 3.44 -2.16 -7.83
C VAL A 44 4.13 -1.88 -9.16
N SER A 45 4.61 -0.66 -9.34
CA SER A 45 5.40 -0.26 -10.51
C SER A 45 6.76 0.28 -10.06
N GLY A 46 7.82 -0.21 -10.68
CA GLY A 46 9.19 0.21 -10.43
C GLY A 46 9.92 -0.56 -9.32
N PRO A 47 11.21 -0.27 -9.14
CA PRO A 47 12.12 -1.02 -8.27
C PRO A 47 12.28 -0.42 -6.87
N SER A 48 11.63 0.71 -6.53
CA SER A 48 11.94 1.49 -5.32
C SER A 48 11.67 0.78 -3.99
N MET A 49 10.87 -0.28 -4.00
CA MET A 49 10.57 -1.12 -2.83
C MET A 49 11.17 -2.51 -2.96
N ARG A 50 12.16 -2.70 -3.86
CA ARG A 50 12.82 -3.98 -4.08
C ARG A 50 13.45 -4.47 -2.77
N GLU A 51 13.45 -5.73 -2.59
CA GLU A 51 13.55 -6.67 -1.52
C GLU A 51 12.18 -6.93 -0.89
N THR A 52 11.43 -5.93 -0.48
CA THR A 52 10.09 -6.14 0.12
C THR A 52 9.02 -6.38 -0.94
N LEU A 53 8.98 -5.51 -1.99
CA LEU A 53 7.99 -5.59 -3.06
C LEU A 53 8.66 -5.56 -4.43
N GLN A 54 8.17 -6.40 -5.33
CA GLN A 54 8.67 -6.53 -6.70
C GLN A 54 7.73 -5.83 -7.70
N HIS A 55 8.28 -5.52 -8.87
CA HIS A 55 7.47 -5.00 -9.97
C HIS A 55 6.34 -5.98 -10.32
N ARG A 56 5.11 -5.46 -10.50
CA ARG A 56 3.88 -6.22 -10.71
C ARG A 56 3.41 -7.07 -9.53
N ASP A 57 3.89 -6.83 -8.33
CA ASP A 57 3.20 -7.32 -7.14
C ASP A 57 1.79 -6.73 -7.09
N CYS A 58 0.81 -7.57 -6.80
CA CYS A 58 -0.58 -7.17 -6.66
C CYS A 58 -0.93 -7.06 -5.17
N LEU A 59 -1.20 -5.85 -4.71
CA LEU A 59 -1.42 -5.54 -3.30
C LEU A 59 -2.88 -5.29 -3.01
N LEU A 60 -3.34 -5.77 -1.86
CA LEU A 60 -4.55 -5.27 -1.22
C LEU A 60 -4.19 -4.06 -0.36
N VAL A 61 -4.83 -2.95 -0.64
CA VAL A 61 -4.58 -1.66 0.01
C VAL A 61 -5.84 -1.25 0.77
N MET A 62 -5.71 -1.07 2.07
CA MET A 62 -6.77 -0.52 2.91
C MET A 62 -6.84 0.99 2.71
N ASN A 63 -8.05 1.53 2.56
CA ASN A 63 -8.25 2.96 2.35
C ASN A 63 -7.75 3.77 3.55
N ALA A 64 -7.04 4.89 3.29
CA ALA A 64 -6.45 5.75 4.32
C ALA A 64 -7.45 6.17 5.42
N HIS A 65 -8.71 6.43 5.05
CA HIS A 65 -9.77 6.80 6.01
C HIS A 65 -10.10 5.70 7.05
N LEU A 66 -9.72 4.46 6.79
CA LEU A 66 -9.95 3.32 7.69
C LEU A 66 -8.71 2.93 8.48
N CYS A 67 -7.54 3.51 8.19
CA CYS A 67 -6.28 3.14 8.83
C CYS A 67 -6.14 3.66 10.26
N GLY A 68 -6.93 4.68 10.64
CA GLY A 68 -6.82 5.30 11.98
C GLY A 68 -5.54 6.10 12.23
N GLY A 69 -4.67 6.22 11.25
CA GLY A 69 -3.34 6.84 11.28
C GLY A 69 -2.31 5.99 10.55
N PHE A 70 -1.09 6.46 10.53
CA PHE A 70 0.07 5.75 9.96
C PHE A 70 1.16 5.67 11.01
N GLU A 71 1.86 4.53 11.02
CA GLU A 71 2.94 4.22 11.96
C GLU A 71 4.23 3.94 11.19
N ALA A 72 5.37 4.09 11.87
CA ALA A 72 6.66 3.68 11.29
C ALA A 72 6.60 2.21 10.86
N GLY A 73 7.17 1.91 9.71
CA GLY A 73 7.11 0.58 9.10
C GLY A 73 5.96 0.36 8.13
N ASP A 74 4.89 1.15 8.17
CA ASP A 74 3.76 1.01 7.26
C ASP A 74 4.17 1.22 5.80
N ILE A 75 3.72 0.34 4.91
CA ILE A 75 3.88 0.56 3.47
C ILE A 75 2.64 1.28 2.95
N VAL A 76 2.84 2.47 2.42
CA VAL A 76 1.76 3.37 2.00
C VAL A 76 1.82 3.68 0.50
N ILE A 77 0.65 3.91 -0.06
CA ILE A 77 0.49 4.39 -1.43
C ILE A 77 0.17 5.87 -1.38
N ILE A 78 1.02 6.68 -2.03
CA ILE A 78 0.97 8.13 -2.01
C ILE A 78 0.70 8.64 -3.43
N ARG A 79 -0.15 9.66 -3.53
CA ARG A 79 -0.39 10.38 -4.78
C ARG A 79 -0.33 11.88 -4.52
N LYS A 80 0.71 12.54 -5.03
CA LYS A 80 0.91 13.99 -4.96
C LYS A 80 1.07 14.52 -6.39
N GLU A 81 0.17 15.36 -6.84
CA GLU A 81 0.15 15.83 -8.23
C GLU A 81 1.41 16.59 -8.64
N SER A 82 2.06 17.25 -7.69
CA SER A 82 3.33 17.97 -7.93
C SER A 82 4.55 17.05 -8.00
N PHE A 83 4.39 15.75 -7.79
CA PHE A 83 5.49 14.78 -7.82
C PHE A 83 5.19 13.65 -8.82
N LYS A 84 6.11 13.39 -9.72
CA LYS A 84 6.00 12.36 -10.79
C LYS A 84 4.68 12.42 -11.57
N ASP A 85 4.25 13.64 -11.93
CA ASP A 85 3.01 13.89 -12.70
C ASP A 85 1.75 13.27 -12.04
N GLY A 86 1.76 13.14 -10.72
CA GLY A 86 0.64 12.56 -9.96
C GLY A 86 0.52 11.04 -10.07
N GLU A 87 1.55 10.36 -10.55
CA GLU A 87 1.58 8.89 -10.51
C GLU A 87 1.65 8.39 -9.05
N PRO A 88 0.85 7.39 -8.69
CA PRO A 88 0.93 6.80 -7.35
C PRO A 88 2.29 6.13 -7.13
N ILE A 89 2.90 6.40 -5.99
CA ILE A 89 4.13 5.77 -5.54
C ILE A 89 3.88 4.92 -4.31
N VAL A 90 4.69 3.87 -4.14
CA VAL A 90 4.67 3.01 -2.95
C VAL A 90 5.94 3.27 -2.16
N LYS A 91 5.81 3.56 -0.86
CA LYS A 91 6.92 3.87 0.05
C LYS A 91 6.64 3.32 1.45
N ARG A 92 7.71 3.20 2.26
CA ARG A 92 7.61 2.88 3.68
C ARG A 92 7.64 4.14 4.52
N VAL A 93 6.79 4.20 5.54
CA VAL A 93 6.82 5.25 6.56
C VAL A 93 8.04 5.00 7.46
N ILE A 94 8.88 6.01 7.58
CA ILE A 94 10.09 5.98 8.43
C ILE A 94 9.83 6.75 9.71
N ALA A 95 9.16 7.89 9.62
CA ALA A 95 8.82 8.72 10.77
C ALA A 95 7.45 9.38 10.59
N THR A 96 6.80 9.67 11.70
CA THR A 96 5.51 10.33 11.77
C THR A 96 5.65 11.74 12.36
N GLU A 97 4.56 12.48 12.44
CA GLU A 97 4.54 13.86 12.95
C GLU A 97 5.28 14.02 14.29
N GLY A 98 6.04 15.09 14.41
CA GLY A 98 6.82 15.45 15.60
C GLY A 98 8.16 14.73 15.73
N GLN A 99 8.38 13.61 15.03
CA GLN A 99 9.65 12.90 15.04
C GLN A 99 10.70 13.61 14.18
N THR A 100 11.96 13.47 14.55
CA THR A 100 13.09 14.04 13.83
C THR A 100 13.88 12.96 13.14
N VAL A 101 14.01 13.07 11.82
CA VAL A 101 14.83 12.18 10.99
C VAL A 101 16.19 12.82 10.75
N ASP A 102 17.24 12.04 10.90
CA ASP A 102 18.60 12.39 10.49
C ASP A 102 19.22 11.26 9.67
N ILE A 103 20.06 11.59 8.70
CA ILE A 103 20.69 10.60 7.81
C ILE A 103 22.16 10.93 7.66
N ASP A 104 23.02 10.01 8.08
CA ASP A 104 24.43 10.05 7.79
C ASP A 104 24.71 9.34 6.45
N PHE A 105 24.79 10.09 5.38
CA PHE A 105 25.03 9.57 4.03
C PHE A 105 26.46 9.01 3.85
N VAL A 106 27.37 9.21 4.79
CA VAL A 106 28.71 8.62 4.74
C VAL A 106 28.68 7.18 5.22
N SER A 107 28.03 6.92 6.35
CA SER A 107 27.82 5.56 6.86
C SER A 107 26.58 4.88 6.27
N GLY A 108 25.63 5.68 5.74
CA GLY A 108 24.34 5.23 5.24
C GLY A 108 23.31 4.95 6.34
N ALA A 109 23.59 5.40 7.58
CA ALA A 109 22.72 5.17 8.72
C ALA A 109 21.58 6.18 8.77
N VAL A 110 20.38 5.70 9.14
CA VAL A 110 19.18 6.51 9.36
C VAL A 110 18.86 6.55 10.86
N TYR A 111 18.58 7.73 11.37
CA TYR A 111 18.22 7.94 12.76
C TYR A 111 16.83 8.56 12.86
N VAL A 112 16.04 8.13 13.84
CA VAL A 112 14.75 8.73 14.19
C VAL A 112 14.81 9.10 15.68
N ASP A 113 14.58 10.38 15.98
CA ASP A 113 14.70 10.95 17.33
C ASP A 113 16.08 10.70 17.98
N GLY A 114 17.12 10.57 17.16
CA GLY A 114 18.49 10.31 17.58
C GLY A 114 18.80 8.83 17.83
N GLU A 115 17.85 7.92 17.66
CA GLU A 115 18.05 6.48 17.75
C GLU A 115 18.30 5.88 16.36
N LEU A 116 19.29 4.99 16.25
CA LEU A 116 19.59 4.29 15.01
C LEU A 116 18.40 3.39 14.62
N LEU A 117 17.90 3.58 13.42
CA LEU A 117 16.83 2.74 12.89
C LEU A 117 17.39 1.37 12.48
N GLU A 118 16.79 0.29 12.99
CA GLU A 118 17.09 -1.06 12.56
C GLU A 118 16.31 -1.37 11.28
N GLU A 119 17.00 -1.75 10.20
CA GLU A 119 16.45 -1.81 8.86
C GLU A 119 16.80 -3.12 8.15
N ASP A 120 16.22 -4.22 8.61
CA ASP A 120 16.42 -5.55 8.04
C ASP A 120 15.74 -5.76 6.66
N TYR A 121 14.91 -4.80 6.28
CA TYR A 121 14.13 -4.80 5.02
C TYR A 121 14.83 -4.08 3.86
N ILE A 122 15.99 -3.43 4.09
CA ILE A 122 16.72 -2.74 3.04
C ILE A 122 17.81 -3.63 2.44
N ASN A 123 18.11 -3.41 1.17
CA ASN A 123 19.16 -4.10 0.46
C ASN A 123 20.56 -3.55 0.79
N GLU A 124 20.65 -2.24 0.96
CA GLU A 124 21.91 -1.53 1.19
C GLU A 124 21.66 -0.25 2.00
N PRO A 125 22.68 0.24 2.75
CA PRO A 125 22.57 1.50 3.49
C PRO A 125 22.28 2.71 2.59
N THR A 126 21.84 3.82 3.17
CA THR A 126 21.35 5.02 2.47
C THR A 126 22.50 5.97 2.13
N TYR A 127 23.00 5.96 0.91
CA TYR A 127 24.14 6.79 0.48
C TYR A 127 23.76 7.98 -0.40
N VAL A 128 22.56 7.95 -1.04
CA VAL A 128 22.16 8.96 -2.02
C VAL A 128 21.39 10.08 -1.34
N GLU A 129 21.94 11.30 -1.43
CA GLU A 129 21.26 12.55 -1.09
C GLU A 129 20.37 12.98 -2.26
N GLU A 130 19.16 13.52 -1.95
CA GLU A 130 18.21 13.99 -2.95
C GLU A 130 17.77 15.45 -2.69
N GLY A 131 18.52 16.22 -1.91
CA GLY A 131 18.36 17.66 -1.72
C GLY A 131 17.50 18.10 -0.54
N THR A 132 16.98 17.18 0.26
CA THR A 132 16.40 17.51 1.58
C THR A 132 17.51 17.68 2.61
N GLU A 133 17.44 18.76 3.40
CA GLU A 133 18.38 19.02 4.48
C GLU A 133 18.00 18.23 5.74
N PHE A 134 19.02 17.70 6.46
CA PHE A 134 18.87 16.95 7.70
C PHE A 134 19.69 17.61 8.82
N PRO A 135 19.30 17.45 10.12
CA PRO A 135 18.10 16.76 10.59
C PRO A 135 16.80 17.49 10.22
N LEU A 136 15.73 16.70 9.98
CA LEU A 136 14.42 17.22 9.59
C LEU A 136 13.36 16.73 10.57
N THR A 137 12.61 17.65 11.18
CA THR A 137 11.44 17.31 12.02
C THR A 137 10.20 17.22 11.14
N VAL A 138 9.47 16.11 11.24
CA VAL A 138 8.25 15.86 10.46
C VAL A 138 7.13 16.77 10.96
N PRO A 139 6.52 17.59 10.09
CA PRO A 139 5.42 18.48 10.47
C PRO A 139 4.17 17.73 10.90
N GLU A 140 3.30 18.41 11.67
CA GLU A 140 1.98 17.90 12.05
C GLU A 140 1.17 17.48 10.83
N GLY A 141 0.46 16.36 10.93
CA GLY A 141 -0.33 15.77 9.82
C GLY A 141 0.49 15.21 8.66
N SER A 142 1.81 15.10 8.83
CA SER A 142 2.72 14.61 7.79
C SER A 142 3.46 13.35 8.21
N ILE A 143 4.02 12.66 7.22
CA ILE A 143 4.90 11.50 7.38
C ILE A 143 6.17 11.69 6.57
N PHE A 144 7.27 11.09 7.00
CA PHE A 144 8.50 10.96 6.24
C PHE A 144 8.60 9.53 5.70
N VAL A 145 8.78 9.37 4.39
CA VAL A 145 8.73 8.08 3.73
C VAL A 145 9.98 7.82 2.92
N MET A 146 10.42 6.57 2.87
CA MET A 146 11.55 6.14 2.03
C MET A 146 11.19 4.86 1.27
N GLY A 147 11.90 4.64 0.16
CA GLY A 147 11.87 3.34 -0.51
C GLY A 147 12.81 2.35 0.16
N ASP A 148 12.46 1.06 0.16
CA ASP A 148 13.33 0.02 0.73
C ASP A 148 14.59 -0.19 -0.13
N ASN A 149 14.50 0.07 -1.44
CA ASN A 149 15.66 0.14 -2.34
C ASN A 149 16.29 1.55 -2.28
N ARG A 150 17.02 1.84 -1.21
CA ARG A 150 17.47 3.15 -0.77
C ARG A 150 18.12 4.02 -1.84
N ASN A 151 19.06 3.48 -2.58
CA ASN A 151 19.82 4.25 -3.57
C ASN A 151 19.17 4.25 -4.96
N HIS A 152 17.99 3.62 -5.10
CA HIS A 152 17.19 3.56 -6.33
C HIS A 152 15.73 3.98 -6.09
N SER A 153 15.51 4.91 -5.16
CA SER A 153 14.18 5.41 -4.79
C SER A 153 14.21 6.92 -4.73
N SER A 154 13.26 7.57 -5.38
CA SER A 154 12.97 8.98 -5.16
C SER A 154 11.82 9.05 -4.14
N ASP A 155 12.06 9.68 -2.99
CA ASP A 155 11.20 9.67 -1.82
C ASP A 155 11.33 10.97 -1.00
N SER A 156 11.06 10.97 0.31
CA SER A 156 11.10 12.18 1.14
C SER A 156 12.49 12.82 1.25
N ARG A 157 13.55 12.14 0.83
CA ARG A 157 14.90 12.73 0.70
C ARG A 157 14.97 13.70 -0.47
N SER A 158 14.07 13.54 -1.46
CA SER A 158 13.98 14.48 -2.58
C SER A 158 13.25 15.74 -2.12
N SER A 159 13.87 16.90 -2.37
CA SER A 159 13.24 18.21 -2.12
C SER A 159 11.93 18.42 -2.89
N ASP A 160 11.70 17.68 -3.99
CA ASP A 160 10.48 17.74 -4.78
C ASP A 160 9.29 17.03 -4.07
N LEU A 161 9.56 15.98 -3.31
CA LEU A 161 8.55 15.30 -2.51
C LEU A 161 8.49 15.86 -1.08
N GLY A 162 9.63 15.88 -0.37
CA GLY A 162 9.74 16.27 1.02
C GLY A 162 8.88 15.39 1.95
N THR A 163 8.49 15.93 3.10
CA THR A 163 7.49 15.30 3.96
C THR A 163 6.14 15.26 3.24
N VAL A 164 5.38 14.19 3.48
CA VAL A 164 4.12 13.91 2.81
C VAL A 164 2.96 14.15 3.76
N ASP A 165 2.12 15.11 3.45
CA ASP A 165 0.85 15.30 4.14
C ASP A 165 -0.01 14.03 4.00
N THR A 166 -0.56 13.54 5.10
CA THR A 166 -1.33 12.28 5.16
C THR A 166 -2.56 12.30 4.25
N ARG A 167 -3.04 13.48 3.85
CA ARG A 167 -4.13 13.65 2.87
C ARG A 167 -3.76 13.17 1.47
N TYR A 168 -2.47 13.08 1.14
CA TYR A 168 -2.00 12.51 -0.13
C TYR A 168 -1.84 10.99 -0.08
N VAL A 169 -2.03 10.37 1.09
CA VAL A 169 -1.97 8.92 1.22
C VAL A 169 -3.29 8.31 0.77
N ILE A 170 -3.25 7.46 -0.25
CA ILE A 170 -4.40 6.73 -0.77
C ILE A 170 -4.81 5.60 0.18
N GLY A 171 -3.81 4.94 0.78
CA GLY A 171 -4.04 3.85 1.73
C GLY A 171 -2.76 3.12 2.12
N LYS A 172 -2.92 2.14 3.00
CA LYS A 172 -1.88 1.25 3.54
C LYS A 172 -1.96 -0.11 2.87
N ALA A 173 -0.83 -0.59 2.36
CA ALA A 173 -0.72 -1.95 1.84
C ALA A 173 -0.78 -2.94 3.01
N VAL A 174 -1.74 -3.87 2.97
CA VAL A 174 -1.99 -4.81 4.07
C VAL A 174 -1.74 -6.26 3.68
N PHE A 175 -1.78 -6.58 2.40
CA PHE A 175 -1.64 -7.96 1.95
C PHE A 175 -1.09 -8.04 0.52
N LEU A 176 -0.15 -8.95 0.27
CA LEU A 176 0.29 -9.33 -1.07
C LEU A 176 -0.62 -10.44 -1.61
N LEU A 177 -1.48 -10.07 -2.57
CA LEU A 177 -2.45 -10.98 -3.18
C LEU A 177 -1.83 -11.90 -4.22
N PHE A 178 -0.92 -11.36 -5.03
CA PHE A 178 -0.29 -12.08 -6.13
C PHE A 178 1.11 -11.52 -6.40
N PRO A 179 2.16 -12.36 -6.38
CA PRO A 179 3.53 -11.89 -6.56
C PRO A 179 3.81 -11.55 -8.03
N GLY A 180 4.58 -10.50 -8.25
CA GLY A 180 5.23 -10.20 -9.52
C GLY A 180 6.21 -11.30 -9.91
N ALA A 181 6.69 -11.28 -11.14
CA ALA A 181 7.81 -12.13 -11.53
C ALA A 181 9.12 -11.43 -11.14
N ASP A 182 10.05 -12.17 -10.57
CA ASP A 182 11.41 -11.72 -10.34
C ASP A 182 12.06 -11.32 -11.66
N GLU A 183 12.68 -10.15 -11.71
CA GLU A 183 13.24 -9.60 -12.96
C GLU A 183 14.44 -10.39 -13.48
N ALA A 184 15.21 -11.03 -12.60
CA ALA A 184 16.40 -11.78 -12.97
C ALA A 184 16.07 -13.20 -13.44
N THR A 185 15.12 -13.85 -12.77
CA THR A 185 14.78 -15.27 -13.02
C THR A 185 13.52 -15.46 -13.85
N GLY A 186 12.65 -14.45 -13.91
CA GLY A 186 11.31 -14.52 -14.51
C GLY A 186 10.33 -15.40 -13.72
N GLN A 187 10.72 -15.93 -12.58
CA GLN A 187 9.91 -16.81 -11.75
C GLN A 187 9.07 -16.00 -10.74
N ARG A 188 7.94 -16.59 -10.31
CA ARG A 188 7.08 -16.02 -9.26
C ARG A 188 7.23 -16.83 -8.00
N ASP A 189 7.53 -16.18 -6.90
CA ASP A 189 7.52 -16.80 -5.58
C ASP A 189 6.15 -16.65 -4.92
N PHE A 190 5.33 -17.67 -5.04
CA PHE A 190 4.01 -17.71 -4.41
C PHE A 190 4.07 -17.85 -2.88
N GLY A 191 5.25 -18.17 -2.31
CA GLY A 191 5.47 -18.16 -0.87
C GLY A 191 5.37 -16.77 -0.24
N ARG A 192 5.49 -15.70 -1.07
CA ARG A 192 5.35 -14.31 -0.64
C ARG A 192 3.89 -13.85 -0.44
N ILE A 193 2.89 -14.65 -0.85
CA ILE A 193 1.48 -14.32 -0.63
C ILE A 193 1.20 -14.30 0.87
N GLY A 194 0.75 -13.15 1.38
CA GLY A 194 0.52 -13.02 2.81
C GLY A 194 0.36 -11.57 3.27
N PRO A 195 0.18 -11.38 4.58
CA PRO A 195 0.15 -10.06 5.17
C PRO A 195 1.49 -9.36 4.96
N ILE A 196 1.44 -8.06 4.71
CA ILE A 196 2.61 -7.21 4.64
C ILE A 196 2.86 -6.74 6.07
N ALA A 197 3.95 -7.23 6.67
CA ALA A 197 4.35 -6.83 8.01
C ALA A 197 4.88 -5.39 8.00
N GLY A 198 4.45 -4.59 8.98
CA GLY A 198 5.20 -3.43 9.42
C GLY A 198 6.50 -3.87 10.14
N ILE A 199 7.29 -2.93 10.55
CA ILE A 199 8.40 -3.18 11.48
C ILE A 199 7.76 -3.45 12.86
N ASP A 200 8.04 -4.62 13.47
CA ASP A 200 7.63 -4.93 14.85
C ASP A 200 8.54 -4.17 15.85
#